data_050d1e4b58a505867d7df44467e32469
#
_entry.id   050d1e4b58a505867d7df44467e32469
#
_cell.length_a   1.000
_cell.length_b   1.000
_cell.length_c   1.000
_cell.angle_alpha   90.00
_cell.angle_beta   90.00
_cell.angle_gamma   90.00
#
_symmetry.space_group_name_H-M   'P 1'
#
loop_
_entity.id
_entity.type
_entity.pdbx_description
1 polymer ?
#
loop_
_entity_poly.entity_id
_entity_poly.type
_entity_poly.pdbx_seq_one_letter_code
_entity_poly.pdbx_strand_id
1 'polypeptide(L)'
;AACSSPQPPLVASDVEITRPMPGRHMSAGYLVLTNNTDAPIRIDGATSRQFGMVEMHETTVEDGISRMREIEELVVPANGSVTFERGGKHLMLMRAQNLEQSVSLQLWCNGAPVLSIEYAFPDEPN
;
A
#
# COMPACT_ATOMS: atom_id res chain seq x y z
N ALA A 1 -26.66 5.37 24.22
CA ALA A 1 -25.92 5.34 22.96
C ALA A 1 -24.46 5.09 23.26
N ALA A 2 -23.93 4.04 22.70
CA ALA A 2 -22.52 3.73 22.87
C ALA A 2 -21.70 4.82 22.22
N CYS A 3 -20.92 5.52 23.02
CA CYS A 3 -20.02 6.53 22.49
C CYS A 3 -18.71 5.86 22.11
N SER A 4 -18.74 5.01 21.10
CA SER A 4 -17.51 4.52 20.56
C SER A 4 -16.90 5.62 19.68
N SER A 5 -15.60 5.83 19.80
CA SER A 5 -14.90 6.76 18.93
C SER A 5 -15.14 6.34 17.48
N PRO A 6 -15.44 7.30 16.58
CA PRO A 6 -15.61 6.92 15.18
C PRO A 6 -14.32 6.31 14.65
N GLN A 7 -14.45 5.18 13.96
CA GLN A 7 -13.31 4.57 13.29
C GLN A 7 -12.86 5.45 12.13
N PRO A 8 -11.56 5.55 11.88
CA PRO A 8 -11.10 6.21 10.65
C PRO A 8 -11.76 5.56 9.45
N PRO A 9 -12.11 6.34 8.42
CA PRO A 9 -12.79 5.78 7.24
C PRO A 9 -12.00 4.66 6.57
N LEU A 10 -10.70 4.83 6.46
CA LEU A 10 -9.83 3.83 5.85
C LEU A 10 -8.65 3.59 6.77
N VAL A 11 -8.35 2.31 7.02
CA VAL A 11 -7.27 1.92 7.93
C VAL A 11 -6.36 0.94 7.22
N ALA A 12 -5.05 1.11 7.40
CA ALA A 12 -4.05 0.14 6.96
C ALA A 12 -3.59 -0.67 8.16
N SER A 13 -3.45 -1.98 7.97
CA SER A 13 -2.93 -2.88 8.99
C SER A 13 -1.97 -3.87 8.35
N ASP A 14 -1.18 -4.57 9.19
CA ASP A 14 -0.22 -5.57 8.74
C ASP A 14 0.72 -5.02 7.65
N VAL A 15 1.19 -3.80 7.85
CA VAL A 15 2.05 -3.12 6.88
C VAL A 15 3.44 -3.73 6.91
N GLU A 16 3.95 -4.10 5.74
CA GLU A 16 5.30 -4.57 5.57
C GLU A 16 5.88 -3.97 4.29
N ILE A 17 6.97 -3.23 4.42
CA ILE A 17 7.68 -2.69 3.26
C ILE A 17 9.09 -3.27 3.29
N THR A 18 9.49 -3.92 2.19
CA THR A 18 10.82 -4.52 2.12
C THR A 18 11.87 -3.46 1.88
N ARG A 19 13.07 -3.66 2.43
CA ARG A 19 14.19 -2.79 2.07
C ARG A 19 14.68 -3.13 0.68
N PRO A 20 15.10 -2.12 -0.11
CA PRO A 20 15.71 -2.41 -1.40
C PRO A 20 16.95 -3.27 -1.20
N MET A 21 17.15 -4.24 -2.06
CA MET A 21 18.38 -5.03 -2.05
C MET A 21 19.56 -4.16 -2.48
N PRO A 22 20.77 -4.48 -2.01
CA PRO A 22 21.95 -3.70 -2.43
C PRO A 22 22.04 -3.57 -3.94
N GLY A 23 22.25 -2.35 -4.42
CA GLY A 23 22.32 -2.05 -5.84
C GLY A 23 20.98 -1.91 -6.53
N ARG A 24 19.86 -2.07 -5.80
CA ARG A 24 18.52 -1.91 -6.36
C ARG A 24 17.83 -0.74 -5.70
N HIS A 25 16.91 -0.14 -6.45
CA HIS A 25 16.18 1.05 -5.98
C HIS A 25 14.66 0.80 -5.91
N MET A 26 14.29 -0.47 -5.70
CA MET A 26 12.89 -0.89 -5.65
C MET A 26 12.58 -1.64 -4.36
N SER A 27 11.39 -1.40 -3.85
CA SER A 27 10.85 -2.13 -2.71
C SER A 27 9.44 -2.58 -3.03
N ALA A 28 8.97 -3.58 -2.29
CA ALA A 28 7.59 -4.01 -2.38
C ALA A 28 6.90 -3.71 -1.05
N GLY A 29 5.62 -3.36 -1.13
CA GLY A 29 4.81 -3.09 0.04
C GLY A 29 3.59 -3.97 0.09
N TYR A 30 3.25 -4.44 1.28
CA TYR A 30 2.09 -5.29 1.55
C TYR A 30 1.34 -4.73 2.74
N LEU A 31 0.02 -4.83 2.71
CA LEU A 31 -0.81 -4.34 3.80
C LEU A 31 -2.25 -4.79 3.59
N VAL A 32 -3.06 -4.56 4.59
CA VAL A 32 -4.50 -4.77 4.49
C VAL A 32 -5.16 -3.39 4.61
N LEU A 33 -6.03 -3.06 3.65
CA LEU A 33 -6.83 -1.85 3.70
C LEU A 33 -8.24 -2.22 4.12
N THR A 34 -8.75 -1.57 5.16
CA THR A 34 -10.09 -1.82 5.68
C THR A 34 -10.90 -0.54 5.57
N ASN A 35 -12.05 -0.65 4.93
CA ASN A 35 -13.00 0.45 4.76
C ASN A 35 -14.09 0.34 5.81
N ASN A 36 -14.12 1.30 6.74
CA ASN A 36 -15.08 1.32 7.86
C ASN A 36 -16.29 2.20 7.55
N THR A 37 -16.59 2.40 6.26
CA THR A 37 -17.74 3.23 5.85
C THR A 37 -18.76 2.42 5.06
N ASP A 38 -19.93 2.98 4.87
CA ASP A 38 -21.02 2.35 4.13
C ASP A 38 -20.92 2.59 2.63
N ALA A 39 -19.84 3.20 2.16
CA ALA A 39 -19.64 3.48 0.74
C ALA A 39 -18.26 3.00 0.32
N PRO A 40 -18.10 2.55 -0.94
CA PRO A 40 -16.78 2.14 -1.40
C PRO A 40 -15.80 3.31 -1.40
N ILE A 41 -14.53 3.01 -1.15
CA ILE A 41 -13.45 4.01 -1.20
C ILE A 41 -12.55 3.65 -2.39
N ARG A 42 -12.35 4.64 -3.26
CA ARG A 42 -11.49 4.48 -4.44
C ARG A 42 -10.11 5.02 -4.16
N ILE A 43 -9.11 4.34 -4.70
CA ILE A 43 -7.72 4.75 -4.62
C ILE A 43 -7.16 4.70 -6.04
N ASP A 44 -6.71 5.83 -6.55
CA ASP A 44 -6.17 5.90 -7.90
C ASP A 44 -4.72 6.37 -7.96
N GLY A 45 -4.06 6.47 -6.82
CA GLY A 45 -2.65 6.84 -6.80
C GLY A 45 -2.02 6.59 -5.45
N ALA A 46 -0.71 6.50 -5.46
CA ALA A 46 0.09 6.34 -4.25
C ALA A 46 1.40 7.10 -4.42
N THR A 47 1.90 7.68 -3.34
CA THR A 47 3.18 8.40 -3.34
C THR A 47 3.93 8.14 -2.04
N SER A 48 5.23 8.43 -2.07
CA SER A 48 6.10 8.31 -0.91
C SER A 48 7.17 9.40 -0.99
N ARG A 49 7.59 9.90 0.18
CA ARG A 49 8.69 10.86 0.20
C ARG A 49 10.03 10.21 -0.08
N GLN A 50 10.16 8.92 0.22
CA GLN A 50 11.41 8.19 0.10
C GLN A 50 11.56 7.49 -1.24
N PHE A 51 10.52 7.49 -2.06
CA PHE A 51 10.55 6.84 -3.38
C PHE A 51 10.00 7.81 -4.43
N GLY A 52 10.63 7.81 -5.60
CA GLY A 52 10.21 8.70 -6.68
C GLY A 52 8.93 8.29 -7.35
N MET A 53 8.51 7.04 -7.22
CA MET A 53 7.30 6.54 -7.84
C MET A 53 6.75 5.36 -7.03
N VAL A 54 5.44 5.35 -6.83
CA VAL A 54 4.76 4.22 -6.20
C VAL A 54 3.59 3.82 -7.08
N GLU A 55 3.49 2.53 -7.38
CA GLU A 55 2.39 1.98 -8.18
C GLU A 55 1.76 0.79 -7.47
N MET A 56 0.49 0.57 -7.73
CA MET A 56 -0.20 -0.64 -7.30
C MET A 56 -0.16 -1.65 -8.44
N HIS A 57 0.20 -2.89 -8.13
CA HIS A 57 0.30 -3.96 -9.11
C HIS A 57 -0.43 -5.20 -8.62
N GLU A 58 -0.80 -6.05 -9.55
CA GLU A 58 -1.40 -7.35 -9.23
C GLU A 58 -0.74 -8.43 -10.07
N THR A 59 -0.34 -9.50 -9.40
CA THR A 59 0.18 -10.68 -10.08
C THR A 59 -0.94 -11.69 -10.24
N THR A 60 -1.12 -12.19 -11.46
CA THR A 60 -2.09 -13.24 -11.77
C THR A 60 -1.37 -14.38 -12.46
N VAL A 61 -1.90 -15.59 -12.33
CA VAL A 61 -1.37 -16.76 -13.02
C VAL A 61 -2.44 -17.25 -13.99
N GLU A 62 -2.12 -17.22 -15.28
CA GLU A 62 -3.02 -17.68 -16.34
C GLU A 62 -2.27 -18.74 -17.16
N ASP A 63 -2.84 -19.94 -17.25
CA ASP A 63 -2.25 -21.06 -18.02
C ASP A 63 -0.80 -21.36 -17.61
N GLY A 64 -0.52 -21.26 -16.30
CA GLY A 64 0.81 -21.49 -15.78
C GLY A 64 1.78 -20.34 -15.96
N ILE A 65 1.34 -19.23 -16.54
CA ILE A 65 2.18 -18.07 -16.78
C ILE A 65 1.82 -16.97 -15.78
N SER A 66 2.84 -16.50 -15.06
CA SER A 66 2.67 -15.40 -14.12
C SER A 66 2.73 -14.07 -14.86
N ARG A 67 1.74 -13.21 -14.62
CA ARG A 67 1.66 -11.89 -15.25
C ARG A 67 1.46 -10.84 -14.18
N MET A 68 2.06 -9.67 -14.38
CA MET A 68 1.93 -8.54 -13.49
C MET A 68 1.27 -7.40 -14.25
N ARG A 69 0.24 -6.79 -13.64
CA ARG A 69 -0.45 -5.65 -14.22
C ARG A 69 -0.52 -4.53 -13.22
N GLU A 70 -0.43 -3.30 -13.73
CA GLU A 70 -0.68 -2.14 -12.88
C GLU A 70 -2.17 -2.01 -12.58
N ILE A 71 -2.49 -1.71 -11.33
CA ILE A 71 -3.85 -1.38 -10.91
C ILE A 71 -3.96 0.14 -10.92
N GLU A 72 -4.67 0.69 -11.90
CA GLU A 72 -4.82 2.14 -11.98
C GLU A 72 -5.85 2.66 -10.99
N GLU A 73 -6.82 1.83 -10.64
CA GLU A 73 -7.86 2.18 -9.69
C GLU A 73 -8.21 0.98 -8.84
N LEU A 74 -8.11 1.16 -7.53
CA LEU A 74 -8.48 0.15 -6.56
C LEU A 74 -9.74 0.59 -5.84
N VAL A 75 -10.69 -0.31 -5.65
CA VAL A 75 -11.89 -0.03 -4.87
C VAL A 75 -11.88 -0.92 -3.64
N VAL A 76 -11.94 -0.29 -2.45
CA VAL A 76 -12.13 -1.02 -1.20
C VAL A 76 -13.62 -0.98 -0.90
N PRO A 77 -14.31 -2.13 -0.94
CA PRO A 77 -15.77 -2.12 -0.81
C PRO A 77 -16.23 -1.62 0.56
N ALA A 78 -17.47 -1.16 0.60
CA ALA A 78 -18.07 -0.68 1.84
C ALA A 78 -18.02 -1.76 2.92
N ASN A 79 -17.55 -1.42 4.09
CA ASN A 79 -17.42 -2.34 5.23
C ASN A 79 -16.61 -3.58 4.90
N GLY A 80 -15.67 -3.46 3.94
CA GLY A 80 -14.85 -4.57 3.48
C GLY A 80 -13.38 -4.23 3.52
N SER A 81 -12.57 -5.14 3.00
CA SER A 81 -11.13 -4.96 2.99
C SER A 81 -10.51 -5.51 1.71
N VAL A 82 -9.29 -5.02 1.42
CA VAL A 82 -8.47 -5.50 0.32
C VAL A 82 -7.10 -5.81 0.90
N THR A 83 -6.56 -6.97 0.55
CA THR A 83 -5.27 -7.43 1.05
C THR A 83 -4.23 -7.35 -0.05
N PHE A 84 -3.10 -6.71 0.25
CA PHE A 84 -1.91 -6.71 -0.59
C PHE A 84 -0.94 -7.72 0.02
N GLU A 85 -0.61 -8.78 -0.74
CA GLU A 85 0.20 -9.88 -0.24
C GLU A 85 1.06 -10.47 -1.35
N ARG A 86 2.10 -11.18 -0.97
CA ARG A 86 2.98 -11.84 -1.93
C ARG A 86 2.18 -12.79 -2.81
N GLY A 87 2.42 -12.72 -4.12
CA GLY A 87 1.69 -13.53 -5.08
C GLY A 87 0.36 -12.95 -5.52
N GLY A 88 -0.03 -11.82 -4.97
CA GLY A 88 -1.27 -11.14 -5.31
C GLY A 88 -1.05 -9.67 -5.61
N LYS A 89 -1.84 -8.80 -4.98
CA LYS A 89 -1.66 -7.36 -5.09
C LYS A 89 -0.44 -6.94 -4.29
N HIS A 90 0.28 -5.94 -4.79
CA HIS A 90 1.42 -5.38 -4.07
C HIS A 90 1.65 -3.93 -4.49
N LEU A 91 2.31 -3.19 -3.61
CA LEU A 91 2.78 -1.86 -3.94
C LEU A 91 4.20 -1.98 -4.45
N MET A 92 4.49 -1.32 -5.56
CA MET A 92 5.83 -1.20 -6.10
C MET A 92 6.34 0.19 -5.78
N LEU A 93 7.35 0.27 -4.92
CA LEU A 93 7.97 1.52 -4.55
C LEU A 93 9.29 1.61 -5.31
N MET A 94 9.38 2.58 -6.23
CA MET A 94 10.48 2.67 -7.18
C MET A 94 11.26 3.95 -7.00
N ARG A 95 12.51 3.96 -7.45
CA ARG A 95 13.39 5.11 -7.40
C ARG A 95 13.62 5.56 -5.96
N ALA A 96 14.15 4.66 -5.15
CA ALA A 96 14.47 4.96 -3.75
C ALA A 96 15.38 6.18 -3.67
N GLN A 97 15.00 7.12 -2.82
CA GLN A 97 15.75 8.36 -2.57
C GLN A 97 15.82 8.53 -1.06
N ASN A 98 17.01 8.87 -0.55
CA ASN A 98 17.17 9.19 0.87
C ASN A 98 16.45 8.22 1.80
N LEU A 99 16.62 6.92 1.54
CA LEU A 99 15.96 5.90 2.32
C LEU A 99 16.55 5.87 3.73
N GLU A 100 15.71 6.14 4.72
CA GLU A 100 16.11 6.20 6.10
C GLU A 100 15.52 5.03 6.88
N GLN A 101 15.16 5.27 8.14
CA GLN A 101 14.61 4.24 9.01
C GLN A 101 13.12 4.02 8.79
N SER A 102 12.46 4.94 8.11
CA SER A 102 11.02 4.84 7.90
C SER A 102 10.64 5.29 6.50
N VAL A 103 9.45 4.85 6.08
CA VAL A 103 8.87 5.19 4.79
C VAL A 103 7.51 5.80 5.06
N SER A 104 7.24 6.95 4.44
CA SER A 104 5.90 7.53 4.41
C SER A 104 5.23 7.09 3.12
N LEU A 105 3.94 6.77 3.22
CA LEU A 105 3.17 6.34 2.06
C LEU A 105 1.84 7.06 2.11
N GLN A 106 1.43 7.66 1.00
CA GLN A 106 0.13 8.31 0.90
C GLN A 106 -0.67 7.71 -0.23
N LEU A 107 -1.93 7.43 0.04
CA LEU A 107 -2.87 6.95 -0.95
C LEU A 107 -3.82 8.08 -1.33
N TRP A 108 -4.14 8.17 -2.61
CA TRP A 108 -4.84 9.31 -3.18
C TRP A 108 -6.07 8.88 -3.97
N CYS A 109 -7.08 9.75 -4.00
CA CYS A 109 -8.21 9.64 -4.92
C CYS A 109 -8.49 11.01 -5.51
N ASN A 110 -8.44 11.11 -6.84
CA ASN A 110 -8.68 12.38 -7.57
C ASN A 110 -7.87 13.55 -7.01
N GLY A 111 -6.59 13.29 -6.69
CA GLY A 111 -5.71 14.33 -6.18
C GLY A 111 -5.89 14.70 -4.72
N ALA A 112 -6.77 14.01 -4.00
CA ALA A 112 -6.98 14.23 -2.58
C ALA A 112 -6.45 13.04 -1.78
N PRO A 113 -5.73 13.28 -0.67
CA PRO A 113 -5.22 12.17 0.14
C PRO A 113 -6.37 11.46 0.87
N VAL A 114 -6.37 10.14 0.83
CA VAL A 114 -7.36 9.34 1.54
C VAL A 114 -6.77 8.59 2.72
N LEU A 115 -5.45 8.38 2.73
CA LEU A 115 -4.78 7.70 3.83
C LEU A 115 -3.30 8.03 3.82
N SER A 116 -2.74 8.27 5.00
CA SER A 116 -1.30 8.42 5.19
C SER A 116 -0.81 7.30 6.10
N ILE A 117 0.28 6.66 5.70
CA ILE A 117 0.85 5.52 6.41
C ILE A 117 2.32 5.83 6.71
N GLU A 118 2.74 5.59 7.95
CA GLU A 118 4.15 5.64 8.31
C GLU A 118 4.60 4.23 8.68
N TYR A 119 5.68 3.78 8.08
CA TYR A 119 6.23 2.46 8.35
C TYR A 119 7.67 2.59 8.79
N ALA A 120 7.99 2.08 9.96
CA ALA A 120 9.35 2.04 10.45
C ALA A 120 9.95 0.67 10.15
N PHE A 121 11.12 0.65 9.50
CA PHE A 121 11.80 -0.62 9.28
C PHE A 121 12.20 -1.20 10.63
N PRO A 122 12.00 -2.52 10.83
CA PRO A 122 12.46 -3.14 12.06
C PRO A 122 13.99 -3.07 12.16
N ASP A 123 14.49 -3.01 13.39
CA ASP A 123 15.92 -3.02 13.61
C ASP A 123 16.51 -4.33 13.06
N GLU A 124 17.63 -4.22 12.36
CA GLU A 124 18.27 -5.41 11.86
C GLU A 124 18.92 -6.18 13.01
N PRO A 125 18.69 -7.49 13.07
CA PRO A 125 19.38 -8.31 14.06
C PRO A 125 20.88 -8.31 13.75
N ASN A 126 21.66 -8.12 14.79
CA ASN A 126 23.12 -8.17 14.68
C ASN A 126 23.62 -9.60 14.62
#